data_7a4dfbcd559ae15323a79b1a69e5bc94
#
_entry.id   7a4dfbcd559ae15323a79b1a69e5bc94
#
_cell.length_a   1.000
_cell.length_b   1.000
_cell.length_c   1.000
_cell.angle_alpha   90.00
_cell.angle_beta   90.00
_cell.angle_gamma   90.00
#
_symmetry.space_group_name_H-M   'P 1'
#
loop_
_entity.id
_entity.type
_entity.pdbx_description
1 polymer ?
#
loop_
_entity_poly.entity_id
_entity_poly.type
_entity_poly.pdbx_seq_one_letter_code
_entity_poly.pdbx_strand_id
1 'polypeptide(L)'
;MPQVSRASSAKTISFENELTEISHIRKARRSRITEYPTVSVVIATLRPNDLENILSQMAKQTLPKFELLLGLHDIDLNSKHKALITKLKARKVSVSHIKFPKSATLGGILTSLCEKSSGSYISKIDDDDYYGPEHLRDLLDAAVDTKAEVVGRAMNYVYLEPLSLTVRRFSSTGIQAVELWSDWVCGGTILVKREAAKAAGWFGNGTTAVDRYLLSHVTENGGKIWRTFGAGYIYRRTFTFHTYVTNYSKYLNNANEQRVGIWPDAIFGTAK
;
A
#
# COMPACT_ATOMS: atom_id res chain seq x y z
N MET A 1 14.72 9.93 36.37
CA MET A 1 13.94 10.19 35.15
C MET A 1 14.90 10.71 34.09
N PRO A 2 15.14 10.00 32.96
CA PRO A 2 16.00 10.52 31.91
C PRO A 2 15.24 11.63 31.18
N GLN A 3 15.89 12.78 31.03
CA GLN A 3 15.42 13.91 30.24
C GLN A 3 15.32 13.47 28.77
N VAL A 4 14.10 13.49 28.24
CA VAL A 4 13.87 13.38 26.81
C VAL A 4 14.44 14.65 26.18
N SER A 5 15.56 14.54 25.48
CA SER A 5 16.13 15.62 24.69
C SER A 5 15.08 16.05 23.67
N ARG A 6 14.70 17.35 23.69
CA ARG A 6 13.89 17.96 22.64
C ARG A 6 14.58 17.70 21.30
N ALA A 7 13.96 16.90 20.47
CA ALA A 7 14.41 16.72 19.10
C ALA A 7 14.50 18.11 18.44
N SER A 8 15.67 18.43 17.92
CA SER A 8 15.88 19.60 17.07
C SER A 8 14.82 19.58 15.97
N SER A 9 14.28 20.75 15.61
CA SER A 9 13.29 20.92 14.54
C SER A 9 13.88 20.36 13.23
N ALA A 10 13.61 19.09 12.96
CA ALA A 10 14.09 18.44 11.75
C ALA A 10 13.46 19.16 10.55
N LYS A 11 14.31 19.62 9.64
CA LYS A 11 13.92 20.42 8.47
C LYS A 11 13.14 19.53 7.50
N THR A 12 11.95 19.96 7.08
CA THR A 12 11.15 19.22 6.10
C THR A 12 11.95 19.03 4.80
N ILE A 13 12.08 17.80 4.35
CA ILE A 13 12.74 17.49 3.08
C ILE A 13 11.87 18.02 1.91
N SER A 14 12.47 18.73 0.94
CA SER A 14 11.76 19.16 -0.26
C SER A 14 11.34 17.96 -1.11
N PHE A 15 10.31 18.16 -1.97
CA PHE A 15 9.84 17.09 -2.86
C PHE A 15 10.95 16.60 -3.80
N GLU A 16 11.73 17.50 -4.37
CA GLU A 16 12.84 17.18 -5.27
C GLU A 16 13.93 16.36 -4.58
N ASN A 17 14.27 16.73 -3.34
CA ASN A 17 15.25 15.99 -2.55
C ASN A 17 14.73 14.60 -2.16
N GLU A 18 13.44 14.48 -1.82
CA GLU A 18 12.80 13.18 -1.57
C GLU A 18 12.89 12.28 -2.80
N LEU A 19 12.57 12.78 -4.01
CA LEU A 19 12.65 12.00 -5.24
C LEU A 19 14.09 11.58 -5.57
N THR A 20 15.05 12.46 -5.32
CA THR A 20 16.49 12.17 -5.49
C THR A 20 16.92 11.05 -4.57
N GLU A 21 16.55 11.13 -3.30
CA GLU A 21 16.87 10.10 -2.30
C GLU A 21 16.21 8.75 -2.66
N ILE A 22 14.94 8.76 -3.08
CA ILE A 22 14.23 7.56 -3.56
C ILE A 22 14.96 6.92 -4.75
N SER A 23 15.43 7.73 -5.69
CA SER A 23 16.19 7.23 -6.85
C SER A 23 17.48 6.53 -6.41
N HIS A 24 18.22 7.11 -5.46
CA HIS A 24 19.42 6.50 -4.89
C HIS A 24 19.11 5.19 -4.16
N ILE A 25 18.05 5.15 -3.33
CA ILE A 25 17.61 3.96 -2.62
C ILE A 25 17.26 2.84 -3.61
N ARG A 26 16.45 3.12 -4.63
CA ARG A 26 16.09 2.15 -5.67
C ARG A 26 17.32 1.57 -6.36
N LYS A 27 18.23 2.43 -6.80
CA LYS A 27 19.48 2.02 -7.46
C LYS A 27 20.33 1.13 -6.56
N ALA A 28 20.53 1.54 -5.30
CA ALA A 28 21.32 0.79 -4.34
C ALA A 28 20.75 -0.59 -4.01
N ARG A 29 19.42 -0.70 -3.81
CA ARG A 29 18.74 -1.98 -3.55
C ARG A 29 18.81 -2.90 -4.76
N ARG A 30 18.41 -2.41 -5.92
CA ARG A 30 18.32 -3.19 -7.16
C ARG A 30 19.67 -3.69 -7.67
N SER A 31 20.78 -3.02 -7.32
CA SER A 31 22.12 -3.52 -7.64
C SER A 31 22.55 -4.74 -6.81
N ARG A 32 21.88 -4.99 -5.67
CA ARG A 32 22.19 -6.11 -4.75
C ARG A 32 21.21 -7.27 -4.83
N ILE A 33 20.00 -7.02 -5.35
CA ILE A 33 18.95 -8.04 -5.40
C ILE A 33 19.07 -8.80 -6.72
N THR A 34 19.45 -10.06 -6.63
CA THR A 34 19.61 -10.97 -7.79
C THR A 34 18.36 -11.81 -8.02
N GLU A 35 17.59 -12.08 -6.99
CA GLU A 35 16.37 -12.89 -7.05
C GLU A 35 15.28 -12.30 -6.15
N TYR A 36 14.05 -12.31 -6.66
CA TYR A 36 12.88 -11.83 -5.94
C TYR A 36 12.05 -12.98 -5.37
N PRO A 37 11.64 -12.88 -4.10
CA PRO A 37 10.62 -13.77 -3.53
C PRO A 37 9.30 -13.67 -4.30
N THR A 38 8.47 -14.71 -4.18
CA THR A 38 7.13 -14.71 -4.77
C THR A 38 6.16 -13.83 -3.98
N VAL A 39 5.29 -13.11 -4.70
CA VAL A 39 4.30 -12.19 -4.10
C VAL A 39 2.91 -12.57 -4.53
N SER A 40 1.99 -12.65 -3.57
CA SER A 40 0.55 -12.71 -3.80
C SER A 40 -0.08 -11.38 -3.42
N VAL A 41 -0.72 -10.73 -4.38
CA VAL A 41 -1.50 -9.51 -4.18
C VAL A 41 -2.93 -9.91 -3.85
N VAL A 42 -3.47 -9.40 -2.74
CA VAL A 42 -4.85 -9.62 -2.31
C VAL A 42 -5.63 -8.31 -2.35
N ILE A 43 -6.77 -8.34 -3.04
CA ILE A 43 -7.67 -7.18 -3.18
C ILE A 43 -9.09 -7.62 -2.85
N ALA A 44 -9.69 -7.03 -1.83
CA ALA A 44 -11.11 -7.17 -1.53
C ALA A 44 -11.85 -5.93 -2.09
N THR A 45 -12.90 -6.13 -2.85
CA THR A 45 -13.65 -5.02 -3.47
C THR A 45 -15.15 -5.27 -3.50
N LEU A 46 -15.91 -4.20 -3.23
CA LEU A 46 -17.37 -4.12 -3.39
C LEU A 46 -17.76 -3.02 -4.41
N ARG A 47 -16.76 -2.42 -5.07
CA ARG A 47 -16.89 -1.24 -5.94
C ARG A 47 -16.49 -1.60 -7.38
N PRO A 48 -17.44 -1.91 -8.29
CA PRO A 48 -17.09 -2.33 -9.65
C PRO A 48 -16.27 -1.31 -10.44
N ASN A 49 -16.53 -0.01 -10.26
CA ASN A 49 -15.80 1.05 -10.96
C ASN A 49 -14.35 1.17 -10.47
N ASP A 50 -14.11 1.05 -9.18
CA ASP A 50 -12.77 1.09 -8.60
C ASP A 50 -11.99 -0.18 -8.97
N LEU A 51 -12.66 -1.34 -9.11
CA LEU A 51 -12.05 -2.57 -9.62
C LEU A 51 -11.43 -2.39 -11.02
N GLU A 52 -12.08 -1.67 -11.93
CA GLU A 52 -11.50 -1.36 -13.24
C GLU A 52 -10.19 -0.57 -13.10
N ASN A 53 -10.21 0.46 -12.25
CA ASN A 53 -9.05 1.31 -12.00
C ASN A 53 -7.89 0.53 -11.40
N ILE A 54 -8.14 -0.26 -10.35
CA ILE A 54 -7.06 -1.00 -9.68
C ILE A 54 -6.49 -2.11 -10.57
N LEU A 55 -7.30 -2.83 -11.35
CA LEU A 55 -6.81 -3.80 -12.32
C LEU A 55 -5.91 -3.15 -13.39
N SER A 56 -6.27 -1.94 -13.85
CA SER A 56 -5.43 -1.17 -14.78
C SER A 56 -4.09 -0.79 -14.16
N GLN A 57 -4.05 -0.44 -12.88
CA GLN A 57 -2.82 -0.12 -12.15
C GLN A 57 -1.96 -1.38 -11.90
N MET A 58 -2.59 -2.51 -11.57
CA MET A 58 -1.87 -3.79 -11.44
C MET A 58 -1.26 -4.23 -12.78
N ALA A 59 -1.94 -3.96 -13.90
CA ALA A 59 -1.39 -4.24 -15.23
C ALA A 59 -0.17 -3.37 -15.59
N LYS A 60 0.12 -2.31 -14.87
CA LYS A 60 1.28 -1.42 -15.07
C LYS A 60 2.43 -1.71 -14.10
N GLN A 61 2.27 -2.60 -13.13
CA GLN A 61 3.34 -2.89 -12.16
C GLN A 61 4.59 -3.42 -12.85
N THR A 62 5.77 -2.93 -12.44
CA THR A 62 7.05 -3.34 -13.03
C THR A 62 7.58 -4.67 -12.47
N LEU A 63 7.04 -5.14 -11.35
CA LEU A 63 7.31 -6.48 -10.85
C LEU A 63 6.85 -7.51 -11.90
N PRO A 64 7.74 -8.34 -12.47
CA PRO A 64 7.42 -9.11 -13.66
C PRO A 64 6.45 -10.27 -13.41
N LYS A 65 6.45 -10.81 -12.20
CA LYS A 65 5.62 -11.95 -11.81
C LYS A 65 5.04 -11.74 -10.42
N PHE A 66 3.76 -11.93 -10.29
CA PHE A 66 3.04 -12.01 -9.02
C PHE A 66 1.74 -12.79 -9.22
N GLU A 67 1.13 -13.21 -8.14
CA GLU A 67 -0.21 -13.77 -8.10
C GLU A 67 -1.18 -12.66 -7.68
N LEU A 68 -2.36 -12.60 -8.30
CA LEU A 68 -3.43 -11.67 -7.95
C LEU A 68 -4.69 -12.44 -7.55
N LEU A 69 -5.13 -12.26 -6.31
CA LEU A 69 -6.35 -12.85 -5.79
C LEU A 69 -7.38 -11.73 -5.52
N LEU A 70 -8.53 -11.83 -6.16
CA LEU A 70 -9.63 -10.88 -6.03
C LEU A 70 -10.74 -11.46 -5.16
N GLY A 71 -11.10 -10.77 -4.09
CA GLY A 71 -12.30 -11.01 -3.29
C GLY A 71 -13.44 -10.12 -3.79
N LEU A 72 -14.38 -10.71 -4.52
CA LEU A 72 -15.54 -10.01 -5.08
C LEU A 72 -16.66 -10.01 -4.06
N HIS A 73 -16.85 -8.89 -3.35
CA HIS A 73 -17.82 -8.75 -2.28
C HIS A 73 -19.16 -8.28 -2.85
N ASP A 74 -20.04 -9.23 -3.12
CA ASP A 74 -21.39 -9.03 -3.70
C ASP A 74 -21.35 -8.30 -5.07
N ILE A 75 -20.29 -8.51 -5.86
CA ILE A 75 -20.16 -7.95 -7.21
C ILE A 75 -19.78 -9.03 -8.23
N ASP A 76 -20.03 -8.74 -9.51
CA ASP A 76 -19.66 -9.57 -10.64
C ASP A 76 -18.64 -8.91 -11.55
N LEU A 77 -17.81 -9.75 -12.21
CA LEU A 77 -16.88 -9.28 -13.22
C LEU A 77 -17.61 -8.96 -14.53
N ASN A 78 -17.53 -7.71 -14.95
CA ASN A 78 -18.03 -7.26 -16.26
C ASN A 78 -16.99 -7.53 -17.39
N SER A 79 -17.34 -7.14 -18.64
CA SER A 79 -16.48 -7.32 -19.80
C SER A 79 -15.14 -6.58 -19.71
N LYS A 80 -15.12 -5.37 -19.16
CA LYS A 80 -13.91 -4.55 -18.98
C LYS A 80 -12.96 -5.19 -17.96
N HIS A 81 -13.49 -5.68 -16.82
CA HIS A 81 -12.71 -6.41 -15.83
C HIS A 81 -12.07 -7.67 -16.43
N LYS A 82 -12.84 -8.45 -17.21
CA LYS A 82 -12.34 -9.67 -17.90
C LYS A 82 -11.24 -9.34 -18.91
N ALA A 83 -11.36 -8.24 -19.65
CA ALA A 83 -10.32 -7.78 -20.58
C ALA A 83 -9.02 -7.40 -19.85
N LEU A 84 -9.11 -6.69 -18.73
CA LEU A 84 -7.93 -6.34 -17.90
C LEU A 84 -7.28 -7.58 -17.28
N ILE A 85 -8.08 -8.54 -16.82
CA ILE A 85 -7.57 -9.83 -16.32
C ILE A 85 -6.84 -10.59 -17.43
N THR A 86 -7.38 -10.61 -18.66
CA THR A 86 -6.70 -11.22 -19.82
C THR A 86 -5.35 -10.52 -20.09
N LYS A 87 -5.29 -9.19 -20.01
CA LYS A 87 -4.05 -8.43 -20.15
C LYS A 87 -3.03 -8.79 -19.06
N LEU A 88 -3.47 -8.96 -17.82
CA LEU A 88 -2.60 -9.39 -16.70
C LEU A 88 -2.06 -10.80 -16.96
N LYS A 89 -2.90 -11.75 -17.36
CA LYS A 89 -2.49 -13.11 -17.68
C LYS A 89 -1.48 -13.17 -18.84
N ALA A 90 -1.63 -12.34 -19.86
CA ALA A 90 -0.66 -12.21 -20.95
C ALA A 90 0.73 -11.74 -20.46
N ARG A 91 0.79 -11.02 -19.35
CA ARG A 91 2.03 -10.65 -18.64
C ARG A 91 2.53 -11.69 -17.64
N LYS A 92 2.00 -12.92 -17.68
CA LYS A 92 2.33 -14.02 -16.76
C LYS A 92 1.96 -13.76 -15.30
N VAL A 93 0.98 -12.88 -15.04
CA VAL A 93 0.36 -12.72 -13.72
C VAL A 93 -0.72 -13.78 -13.57
N SER A 94 -0.61 -14.61 -12.53
CA SER A 94 -1.68 -15.56 -12.18
C SER A 94 -2.83 -14.77 -11.57
N VAL A 95 -4.04 -14.89 -12.10
CA VAL A 95 -5.22 -14.17 -11.59
C VAL A 95 -6.32 -15.16 -11.25
N SER A 96 -6.75 -15.14 -9.99
CA SER A 96 -7.91 -15.87 -9.48
C SER A 96 -8.90 -14.92 -8.78
N HIS A 97 -10.15 -15.36 -8.63
CA HIS A 97 -11.15 -14.59 -7.89
C HIS A 97 -12.09 -15.51 -7.12
N ILE A 98 -12.62 -14.99 -6.01
CA ILE A 98 -13.59 -15.66 -5.16
C ILE A 98 -14.73 -14.68 -4.91
N LYS A 99 -15.97 -15.15 -5.06
CA LYS A 99 -17.16 -14.38 -4.71
C LYS A 99 -17.49 -14.58 -3.24
N PHE A 100 -17.82 -13.49 -2.58
CA PHE A 100 -18.26 -13.47 -1.19
C PHE A 100 -19.63 -12.83 -1.09
N PRO A 101 -20.50 -13.34 -0.19
CA PRO A 101 -21.82 -12.76 0.05
C PRO A 101 -21.70 -11.39 0.74
N LYS A 102 -22.73 -10.58 0.64
CA LYS A 102 -22.82 -9.25 1.27
C LYS A 102 -22.57 -9.27 2.79
N SER A 103 -22.87 -10.39 3.45
CA SER A 103 -22.64 -10.58 4.88
C SER A 103 -21.18 -10.85 5.26
N ALA A 104 -20.28 -11.07 4.30
CA ALA A 104 -18.88 -11.30 4.58
C ALA A 104 -18.20 -10.03 5.13
N THR A 105 -17.30 -10.21 6.08
CA THR A 105 -16.51 -9.10 6.64
C THR A 105 -15.26 -8.85 5.79
N LEU A 106 -14.72 -7.63 5.82
CA LEU A 106 -13.49 -7.31 5.11
C LEU A 106 -12.33 -8.21 5.55
N GLY A 107 -12.16 -8.39 6.87
CA GLY A 107 -11.13 -9.25 7.42
C GLY A 107 -11.30 -10.71 7.00
N GLY A 108 -12.52 -11.24 7.03
CA GLY A 108 -12.82 -12.60 6.57
C GLY A 108 -12.50 -12.83 5.10
N ILE A 109 -12.83 -11.84 4.25
CA ILE A 109 -12.48 -11.88 2.82
C ILE A 109 -10.96 -11.91 2.64
N LEU A 110 -10.23 -10.94 3.24
CA LEU A 110 -8.78 -10.85 3.14
C LEU A 110 -8.09 -12.10 3.69
N THR A 111 -8.53 -12.61 4.85
CA THR A 111 -8.01 -13.86 5.46
C THR A 111 -8.19 -15.04 4.50
N SER A 112 -9.38 -15.21 3.93
CA SER A 112 -9.65 -16.28 2.95
C SER A 112 -8.76 -16.18 1.70
N LEU A 113 -8.50 -14.96 1.20
CA LEU A 113 -7.57 -14.76 0.09
C LEU A 113 -6.13 -15.11 0.48
N CYS A 114 -5.68 -14.72 1.68
CA CYS A 114 -4.35 -15.03 2.18
C CYS A 114 -4.13 -16.54 2.35
N GLU A 115 -5.11 -17.27 2.86
CA GLU A 115 -5.03 -18.73 3.00
C GLU A 115 -4.86 -19.44 1.65
N LYS A 116 -5.51 -18.93 0.60
CA LYS A 116 -5.44 -19.47 -0.76
C LYS A 116 -4.24 -18.99 -1.57
N SER A 117 -3.51 -17.99 -1.07
CA SER A 117 -2.35 -17.43 -1.75
C SER A 117 -1.15 -18.40 -1.69
N SER A 118 -0.24 -18.31 -2.67
CA SER A 118 0.96 -19.18 -2.77
C SER A 118 2.28 -18.42 -2.57
N GLY A 119 2.26 -17.09 -2.60
CA GLY A 119 3.45 -16.25 -2.47
C GLY A 119 4.08 -16.30 -1.08
N SER A 120 5.40 -16.18 -1.00
CA SER A 120 6.13 -16.04 0.27
C SER A 120 5.90 -14.68 0.94
N TYR A 121 5.44 -13.69 0.17
CA TYR A 121 4.94 -12.41 0.65
C TYR A 121 3.51 -12.18 0.18
N ILE A 122 2.73 -11.50 1.00
CA ILE A 122 1.36 -11.07 0.70
C ILE A 122 1.35 -9.54 0.67
N SER A 123 0.85 -8.96 -0.43
CA SER A 123 0.61 -7.54 -0.57
C SER A 123 -0.89 -7.25 -0.52
N LYS A 124 -1.35 -6.54 0.49
CA LYS A 124 -2.71 -6.02 0.56
C LYS A 124 -2.78 -4.70 -0.19
N ILE A 125 -3.70 -4.62 -1.13
CA ILE A 125 -3.99 -3.44 -1.97
C ILE A 125 -5.45 -3.05 -1.77
N ASP A 126 -5.72 -1.77 -1.55
CA ASP A 126 -7.07 -1.22 -1.52
C ASP A 126 -7.52 -0.84 -2.93
N ASP A 127 -8.81 -1.02 -3.24
CA ASP A 127 -9.33 -0.82 -4.60
C ASP A 127 -9.54 0.66 -4.96
N ASP A 128 -9.57 1.57 -3.97
CA ASP A 128 -9.92 2.97 -4.12
C ASP A 128 -8.73 3.96 -4.10
N ASP A 129 -7.49 3.46 -4.01
CA ASP A 129 -6.28 4.27 -3.97
C ASP A 129 -5.51 4.31 -5.31
N TYR A 130 -4.45 5.12 -5.39
CA TYR A 130 -3.57 5.18 -6.55
C TYR A 130 -2.19 4.61 -6.25
N TYR A 131 -1.76 3.66 -7.08
CA TYR A 131 -0.48 2.95 -6.98
C TYR A 131 0.35 3.16 -8.24
N GLY A 132 1.58 3.62 -8.05
CA GLY A 132 2.53 3.78 -9.14
C GLY A 132 3.05 2.44 -9.67
N PRO A 133 3.70 2.43 -10.84
CA PRO A 133 4.18 1.20 -11.47
C PRO A 133 5.22 0.44 -10.64
N GLU A 134 6.00 1.15 -9.83
CA GLU A 134 7.06 0.58 -9.00
C GLU A 134 6.57 0.12 -7.61
N HIS A 135 5.26 0.20 -7.34
CA HIS A 135 4.73 0.01 -5.99
C HIS A 135 5.11 -1.36 -5.40
N LEU A 136 4.78 -2.44 -6.09
CA LEU A 136 5.07 -3.80 -5.60
C LEU A 136 6.58 -4.05 -5.54
N ARG A 137 7.32 -3.56 -6.52
CA ARG A 137 8.77 -3.73 -6.58
C ARG A 137 9.48 -3.00 -5.46
N ASP A 138 9.14 -1.73 -5.22
CA ASP A 138 9.73 -0.94 -4.13
C ASP A 138 9.52 -1.58 -2.75
N LEU A 139 8.30 -2.09 -2.49
CA LEU A 139 8.00 -2.78 -1.23
C LEU A 139 8.83 -4.06 -1.08
N LEU A 140 8.96 -4.83 -2.16
CA LEU A 140 9.71 -6.07 -2.15
C LEU A 140 11.21 -5.81 -2.05
N ASP A 141 11.74 -4.80 -2.76
CA ASP A 141 13.12 -4.32 -2.63
C ASP A 141 13.45 -3.98 -1.17
N ALA A 142 12.55 -3.26 -0.50
CA ALA A 142 12.71 -2.91 0.91
C ALA A 142 12.63 -4.14 1.83
N ALA A 143 11.71 -5.07 1.57
CA ALA A 143 11.56 -6.29 2.37
C ALA A 143 12.79 -7.21 2.30
N VAL A 144 13.37 -7.36 1.11
CA VAL A 144 14.60 -8.15 0.90
C VAL A 144 15.79 -7.50 1.58
N ASP A 145 15.93 -6.19 1.45
CA ASP A 145 17.06 -5.41 2.00
C ASP A 145 17.04 -5.36 3.54
N THR A 146 15.88 -5.05 4.12
CA THR A 146 15.75 -4.86 5.59
C THR A 146 15.44 -6.15 6.35
N LYS A 147 14.97 -7.19 5.66
CA LYS A 147 14.46 -8.44 6.23
C LYS A 147 13.25 -8.24 7.18
N ALA A 148 12.59 -7.10 7.12
CA ALA A 148 11.39 -6.79 7.90
C ALA A 148 10.27 -7.83 7.64
N GLU A 149 9.47 -8.11 8.66
CA GLU A 149 8.28 -8.95 8.52
C GLU A 149 7.17 -8.23 7.77
N VAL A 150 7.07 -6.93 7.98
CA VAL A 150 6.14 -6.05 7.26
C VAL A 150 6.90 -4.89 6.64
N VAL A 151 6.55 -4.56 5.40
CA VAL A 151 6.92 -3.32 4.74
C VAL A 151 5.66 -2.61 4.28
N GLY A 152 5.63 -1.30 4.37
CA GLY A 152 4.56 -0.49 3.82
C GLY A 152 5.00 0.95 3.64
N ARG A 153 4.15 1.77 3.01
CA ARG A 153 4.48 3.16 2.71
C ARG A 153 4.02 4.12 3.80
N ALA A 154 4.71 5.24 3.89
CA ALA A 154 4.21 6.42 4.60
C ALA A 154 3.01 7.01 3.84
N MET A 155 1.99 7.51 4.58
CA MET A 155 0.86 8.24 4.00
C MET A 155 1.23 9.72 3.78
N ASN A 156 2.18 9.98 2.89
CA ASN A 156 2.64 11.34 2.63
C ASN A 156 1.79 12.05 1.59
N TYR A 157 1.15 11.35 0.68
CA TYR A 157 0.36 11.92 -0.40
C TYR A 157 -1.10 11.53 -0.26
N VAL A 158 -1.98 12.54 -0.20
CA VAL A 158 -3.43 12.35 -0.09
C VAL A 158 -4.12 13.17 -1.17
N TYR A 159 -4.92 12.52 -2.00
CA TYR A 159 -5.78 13.18 -2.98
C TYR A 159 -7.18 13.36 -2.41
N LEU A 160 -7.54 14.60 -2.17
CA LEU A 160 -8.89 15.01 -1.75
C LEU A 160 -9.73 15.26 -2.99
N GLU A 161 -10.37 14.23 -3.51
CA GLU A 161 -11.09 14.24 -4.79
C GLU A 161 -12.15 15.35 -4.87
N PRO A 162 -12.97 15.60 -3.83
CA PRO A 162 -13.96 16.66 -3.88
C PRO A 162 -13.39 18.07 -3.97
N LEU A 163 -12.13 18.24 -3.60
CA LEU A 163 -11.40 19.51 -3.70
C LEU A 163 -10.50 19.55 -4.93
N SER A 164 -10.43 18.44 -5.69
CA SER A 164 -9.45 18.25 -6.78
C SER A 164 -8.03 18.63 -6.35
N LEU A 165 -7.62 18.22 -5.13
CA LEU A 165 -6.40 18.66 -4.50
C LEU A 165 -5.58 17.48 -3.99
N THR A 166 -4.33 17.34 -4.45
CA THR A 166 -3.35 16.45 -3.81
C THR A 166 -2.51 17.25 -2.82
N VAL A 167 -2.42 16.75 -1.59
CA VAL A 167 -1.59 17.33 -0.54
C VAL A 167 -0.42 16.39 -0.21
N ARG A 168 0.77 16.96 -0.04
CA ARG A 168 1.94 16.30 0.54
C ARG A 168 2.05 16.71 2.00
N ARG A 169 2.17 15.71 2.87
CA ARG A 169 2.17 15.92 4.31
C ARG A 169 3.17 15.00 4.98
N PHE A 170 3.68 15.42 6.14
CA PHE A 170 4.45 14.59 7.04
C PHE A 170 3.63 14.22 8.26
N SER A 171 3.93 13.09 8.89
CA SER A 171 3.24 12.69 10.11
C SER A 171 3.49 13.72 11.22
N SER A 172 2.58 13.76 12.21
CA SER A 172 2.64 14.64 13.37
C SER A 172 3.94 14.57 14.18
N THR A 173 4.72 13.53 14.00
CA THR A 173 6.03 13.34 14.65
C THR A 173 7.15 14.16 14.02
N GLY A 174 6.89 14.93 12.98
CA GLY A 174 7.91 15.74 12.29
C GLY A 174 9.04 14.92 11.67
N ILE A 175 8.82 13.64 11.46
CA ILE A 175 9.83 12.73 10.93
C ILE A 175 10.14 13.11 9.50
N GLN A 176 11.40 13.37 9.27
CA GLN A 176 11.97 13.81 8.01
C GLN A 176 12.70 12.68 7.27
N ALA A 177 12.82 11.52 7.89
CA ALA A 177 13.42 10.35 7.24
C ALA A 177 12.51 9.84 6.14
N VAL A 178 13.07 9.61 4.97
CA VAL A 178 12.38 9.03 3.82
C VAL A 178 11.94 7.59 4.16
N GLU A 179 12.76 6.87 4.92
CA GLU A 179 12.47 5.52 5.41
C GLU A 179 12.90 5.33 6.87
N LEU A 180 12.21 4.48 7.61
CA LEU A 180 12.56 4.17 9.00
C LEU A 180 11.86 2.90 9.52
N TRP A 181 12.37 2.35 10.63
CA TRP A 181 11.63 1.40 11.46
C TRP A 181 10.45 2.09 12.11
N SER A 182 9.28 1.45 12.09
CA SER A 182 8.02 2.05 12.52
C SER A 182 7.14 0.98 13.18
N ASP A 183 6.16 1.42 13.93
CA ASP A 183 5.05 0.61 14.43
C ASP A 183 3.81 0.65 13.51
N TRP A 184 3.86 1.48 12.46
CA TRP A 184 2.73 1.69 11.58
C TRP A 184 3.15 1.98 10.13
N VAL A 185 2.34 1.50 9.18
CA VAL A 185 2.38 1.82 7.74
C VAL A 185 0.97 2.03 7.22
N CYS A 186 0.82 2.66 6.04
CA CYS A 186 -0.49 2.84 5.44
C CYS A 186 -1.11 1.49 5.05
N GLY A 187 -2.35 1.25 5.49
CA GLY A 187 -3.03 -0.04 5.38
C GLY A 187 -3.17 -0.58 3.96
N GLY A 188 -3.43 0.31 2.98
CA GLY A 188 -3.50 -0.05 1.55
C GLY A 188 -2.15 -0.41 0.92
N THR A 189 -1.04 -0.40 1.68
CA THR A 189 0.31 -0.61 1.14
C THR A 189 1.08 -1.73 1.82
N ILE A 190 0.41 -2.55 2.61
CA ILE A 190 1.06 -3.60 3.40
C ILE A 190 1.63 -4.68 2.47
N LEU A 191 2.92 -4.95 2.61
CA LEU A 191 3.59 -6.17 2.16
C LEU A 191 4.07 -6.91 3.41
N VAL A 192 3.63 -8.12 3.64
CA VAL A 192 3.95 -8.92 4.83
C VAL A 192 4.49 -10.28 4.43
N LYS A 193 5.47 -10.80 5.16
CA LYS A 193 5.88 -12.21 5.04
C LYS A 193 4.69 -13.12 5.33
N ARG A 194 4.44 -14.08 4.46
CA ARG A 194 3.30 -15.00 4.59
C ARG A 194 3.26 -15.69 5.96
N GLU A 195 4.40 -16.17 6.44
CA GLU A 195 4.47 -16.87 7.74
C GLU A 195 4.18 -15.92 8.91
N ALA A 196 4.64 -14.66 8.85
CA ALA A 196 4.33 -13.67 9.86
C ALA A 196 2.83 -13.32 9.88
N ALA A 197 2.23 -13.15 8.71
CA ALA A 197 0.79 -12.90 8.58
C ALA A 197 -0.03 -14.10 9.10
N LYS A 198 0.39 -15.32 8.79
CA LYS A 198 -0.25 -16.56 9.27
C LYS A 198 -0.18 -16.67 10.79
N ALA A 199 0.99 -16.44 11.37
CA ALA A 199 1.19 -16.46 12.82
C ALA A 199 0.37 -15.37 13.55
N ALA A 200 0.12 -14.23 12.89
CA ALA A 200 -0.72 -13.14 13.39
C ALA A 200 -2.24 -13.40 13.22
N GLY A 201 -2.66 -14.51 12.60
CA GLY A 201 -4.06 -14.78 12.29
C GLY A 201 -4.59 -14.00 11.07
N TRP A 202 -3.70 -13.67 10.13
CA TRP A 202 -3.96 -12.93 8.90
C TRP A 202 -4.53 -11.53 9.19
N PHE A 203 -5.67 -11.17 8.58
CA PHE A 203 -6.38 -9.90 8.81
C PHE A 203 -7.54 -10.03 9.83
N GLY A 204 -7.65 -11.19 10.49
CA GLY A 204 -8.75 -11.46 11.41
C GLY A 204 -10.11 -11.53 10.70
N ASN A 205 -11.19 -11.25 11.43
CA ASN A 205 -12.57 -11.30 10.90
C ASN A 205 -13.34 -9.98 11.12
N GLY A 206 -12.64 -8.86 11.25
CA GLY A 206 -13.24 -7.55 11.47
C GLY A 206 -13.85 -6.94 10.22
N THR A 207 -14.82 -6.03 10.39
CA THR A 207 -15.36 -5.19 9.31
C THR A 207 -14.49 -3.96 9.05
N THR A 208 -13.74 -3.52 10.06
CA THR A 208 -12.85 -2.34 10.05
C THR A 208 -11.56 -2.63 10.81
N ALA A 209 -10.58 -1.73 10.70
CA ALA A 209 -9.30 -1.80 11.42
C ALA A 209 -8.49 -3.11 11.21
N VAL A 210 -8.74 -3.82 10.12
CA VAL A 210 -8.09 -5.10 9.77
C VAL A 210 -6.56 -4.93 9.61
N ASP A 211 -6.13 -3.77 9.15
CA ASP A 211 -4.71 -3.44 9.01
C ASP A 211 -4.04 -3.30 10.37
N ARG A 212 -4.70 -2.59 11.31
CA ARG A 212 -4.20 -2.48 12.69
C ARG A 212 -4.13 -3.84 13.36
N TYR A 213 -5.14 -4.68 13.17
CA TYR A 213 -5.14 -6.05 13.67
C TYR A 213 -3.87 -6.79 13.23
N LEU A 214 -3.61 -6.85 11.93
CA LEU A 214 -2.43 -7.52 11.40
C LEU A 214 -1.13 -6.92 11.97
N LEU A 215 -0.96 -5.60 11.90
CA LEU A 215 0.27 -4.92 12.34
C LEU A 215 0.54 -5.15 13.83
N SER A 216 -0.48 -5.04 14.68
CA SER A 216 -0.35 -5.27 16.12
C SER A 216 0.07 -6.71 16.43
N HIS A 217 -0.60 -7.71 15.83
CA HIS A 217 -0.27 -9.11 16.11
C HIS A 217 1.09 -9.53 15.53
N VAL A 218 1.51 -8.96 14.39
CA VAL A 218 2.88 -9.20 13.90
C VAL A 218 3.91 -8.64 14.88
N THR A 219 3.71 -7.45 15.43
CA THR A 219 4.63 -6.85 16.40
C THR A 219 4.61 -7.56 17.75
N GLU A 220 3.45 -7.98 18.22
CA GLU A 220 3.29 -8.80 19.44
C GLU A 220 4.04 -10.14 19.33
N ASN A 221 4.13 -10.71 18.12
CA ASN A 221 4.91 -11.90 17.81
C ASN A 221 6.41 -11.59 17.55
N GLY A 222 6.88 -10.37 17.84
CA GLY A 222 8.28 -9.97 17.70
C GLY A 222 8.70 -9.56 16.29
N GLY A 223 7.75 -9.49 15.34
CA GLY A 223 8.01 -9.02 13.97
C GLY A 223 8.26 -7.51 13.92
N LYS A 224 9.02 -7.09 12.91
CA LYS A 224 9.43 -5.68 12.71
C LYS A 224 8.77 -5.10 11.46
N ILE A 225 8.43 -3.82 11.55
CA ILE A 225 7.78 -3.06 10.48
C ILE A 225 8.75 -2.04 9.93
N TRP A 226 9.00 -2.09 8.61
CA TRP A 226 9.74 -1.07 7.88
C TRP A 226 8.78 -0.16 7.14
N ARG A 227 8.84 1.13 7.41
CA ARG A 227 8.10 2.14 6.66
C ARG A 227 9.02 2.72 5.58
N THR A 228 8.71 2.41 4.32
CA THR A 228 9.40 2.98 3.16
C THR A 228 8.77 4.31 2.75
N PHE A 229 9.37 4.97 1.77
CA PHE A 229 8.93 6.29 1.28
C PHE A 229 7.48 6.31 0.81
N GLY A 230 6.84 7.49 0.90
CA GLY A 230 5.44 7.68 0.53
C GLY A 230 5.19 7.77 -0.98
N ALA A 231 6.14 8.31 -1.74
CA ALA A 231 5.99 8.43 -3.19
C ALA A 231 5.84 7.06 -3.87
N GLY A 232 5.04 6.99 -4.91
CA GLY A 232 4.58 5.73 -5.53
C GLY A 232 3.22 5.26 -5.01
N TYR A 233 2.60 6.05 -4.11
CA TYR A 233 1.27 5.80 -3.58
C TYR A 233 0.58 7.12 -3.23
N ILE A 234 -0.70 7.26 -3.61
CA ILE A 234 -1.56 8.37 -3.19
C ILE A 234 -2.84 7.78 -2.57
N TYR A 235 -3.06 8.11 -1.32
CA TYR A 235 -4.28 7.79 -0.59
C TYR A 235 -5.42 8.68 -1.11
N ARG A 236 -6.47 8.07 -1.69
CA ARG A 236 -7.61 8.79 -2.24
C ARG A 236 -8.71 8.95 -1.20
N ARG A 237 -9.28 10.15 -1.13
CA ARG A 237 -10.45 10.45 -0.30
C ARG A 237 -11.57 11.05 -1.13
N THR A 238 -12.74 10.42 -1.08
CA THR A 238 -13.99 10.90 -1.68
C THR A 238 -14.95 11.37 -0.59
N PHE A 239 -16.11 11.92 -0.93
CA PHE A 239 -17.13 12.26 0.06
C PHE A 239 -17.85 11.05 0.65
N THR A 240 -17.93 9.96 -0.09
CA THR A 240 -18.79 8.80 0.23
C THR A 240 -18.03 7.48 0.11
N PHE A 241 -18.60 6.43 0.72
CA PHE A 241 -18.18 5.04 0.54
C PHE A 241 -16.82 4.62 1.10
N HIS A 242 -16.26 5.37 2.06
CA HIS A 242 -15.09 4.91 2.81
C HIS A 242 -15.49 4.20 4.12
N THR A 243 -14.82 3.10 4.40
CA THR A 243 -14.95 2.39 5.68
C THR A 243 -14.49 3.27 6.87
N TYR A 244 -13.48 4.11 6.64
CA TYR A 244 -12.99 5.08 7.64
C TYR A 244 -13.45 6.48 7.28
N VAL A 245 -14.36 7.02 8.10
CA VAL A 245 -14.87 8.40 7.96
C VAL A 245 -14.05 9.35 8.83
N THR A 246 -13.52 10.42 8.24
CA THR A 246 -12.79 11.46 8.97
C THR A 246 -12.94 12.82 8.29
N ASN A 247 -12.75 13.90 9.05
CA ASN A 247 -12.77 15.26 8.52
C ASN A 247 -11.53 15.51 7.65
N TYR A 248 -11.71 16.20 6.50
CA TYR A 248 -10.61 16.58 5.62
C TYR A 248 -9.58 17.50 6.27
N SER A 249 -9.97 18.29 7.28
CA SER A 249 -9.02 19.09 8.05
C SER A 249 -7.86 18.28 8.61
N LYS A 250 -8.08 17.00 8.94
CA LYS A 250 -7.02 16.09 9.38
C LYS A 250 -5.91 15.92 8.34
N TYR A 251 -6.26 15.98 7.06
CA TYR A 251 -5.28 15.86 5.97
C TYR A 251 -4.66 17.20 5.59
N LEU A 252 -5.38 18.30 5.80
CA LEU A 252 -4.92 19.65 5.49
C LEU A 252 -4.00 20.24 6.58
N ASN A 253 -4.17 19.86 7.83
CA ASN A 253 -3.44 20.42 8.97
C ASN A 253 -1.91 20.25 8.92
N ASN A 254 -1.38 19.34 8.14
CA ASN A 254 0.06 19.13 7.98
C ASN A 254 0.43 19.05 6.50
N ALA A 255 -0.33 19.74 5.66
CA ALA A 255 -0.06 19.82 4.23
C ALA A 255 1.08 20.82 3.98
N ASN A 256 2.27 20.30 3.69
CA ASN A 256 3.44 21.12 3.42
C ASN A 256 3.44 21.67 2.00
N GLU A 257 2.90 20.89 1.06
CA GLU A 257 2.78 21.24 -0.35
C GLU A 257 1.42 20.77 -0.88
N GLN A 258 0.89 21.51 -1.86
CA GLN A 258 -0.42 21.24 -2.44
C GLN A 258 -0.36 21.41 -3.95
N ARG A 259 -1.06 20.52 -4.69
CA ARG A 259 -1.23 20.63 -6.14
C ARG A 259 -2.66 20.33 -6.55
N VAL A 260 -3.17 21.10 -7.51
CA VAL A 260 -4.47 20.86 -8.14
C VAL A 260 -4.41 19.56 -8.95
N GLY A 261 -5.43 18.71 -8.81
CA GLY A 261 -5.53 17.40 -9.44
C GLY A 261 -4.65 16.33 -8.77
N ILE A 262 -4.52 15.20 -9.44
CA ILE A 262 -3.63 14.12 -9.04
C ILE A 262 -2.19 14.54 -9.34
N TRP A 263 -1.27 14.28 -8.42
CA TRP A 263 0.14 14.61 -8.54
C TRP A 263 0.93 13.46 -9.21
N PRO A 264 1.21 13.51 -10.54
CA PRO A 264 1.79 12.36 -11.25
C PRO A 264 3.17 11.97 -10.74
N ASP A 265 4.05 12.94 -10.45
CA ASP A 265 5.41 12.65 -9.99
C ASP A 265 5.42 11.96 -8.63
N ALA A 266 4.42 12.25 -7.77
CA ALA A 266 4.23 11.54 -6.50
C ALA A 266 3.79 10.08 -6.71
N ILE A 267 3.00 9.78 -7.77
CA ILE A 267 2.60 8.41 -8.13
C ILE A 267 3.80 7.63 -8.69
N PHE A 268 4.56 8.23 -9.58
CA PHE A 268 5.71 7.56 -10.17
C PHE A 268 6.91 7.49 -9.22
N GLY A 269 7.01 8.43 -8.28
CA GLY A 269 8.17 8.56 -7.40
C GLY A 269 9.44 8.85 -8.19
N THR A 270 9.30 9.60 -9.30
CA THR A 270 10.39 10.02 -10.18
C THR A 270 10.12 11.45 -10.63
N ALA A 271 11.17 12.26 -10.74
CA ALA A 271 11.11 13.53 -11.45
C ALA A 271 10.88 13.27 -12.94
N LYS A 272 10.11 14.16 -13.59
CA LYS A 272 9.99 14.19 -15.05
C LYS A 272 11.27 14.69 -15.69
#